data_bff937b924d201f43dcee82b3e60bdbd
#
_entry.id   bff937b924d201f43dcee82b3e60bdbd
#
_cell.length_a   1.000
_cell.length_b   1.000
_cell.length_c   1.000
_cell.angle_alpha   90.00
_cell.angle_beta   90.00
_cell.angle_gamma   90.00
#
_symmetry.space_group_name_H-M   'P 1'
#
loop_
_entity.id
_entity.type
_entity.pdbx_description
1 polymer ?
#
loop_
_entity_poly.entity_id
_entity_poly.type
_entity_poly.pdbx_seq_one_letter_code
_entity_poly.pdbx_strand_id
1 'polypeptide(L)'
;RKISDVERLDDQHQRHDPRHGGTAVIIGENGRILNNHAYYGAVYINGTDEHLDIYGKINGNICANRGGGVVLSNNGGNHNATMYEGAEICNNKAEQTGGGAMISKGVFTMNGGTISGNISGTNSAKGEADRIGGGVFVRRGGQFIMNGGAIENNATTAFGGGVCFDASDYGGTVPKIELNAGTIRNNLMQVTVGDEYQVTGGISNDLAVTGKDYGKCDRYLYISREAAVGDKAVYF
;
A
#
# COMPACT_ATOMS: atom_id res chain seq x y z
N ARG A 1 -22.25 -9.74 9.68
CA ARG A 1 -21.82 -9.41 11.06
C ARG A 1 -21.60 -7.91 11.12
N LYS A 2 -22.28 -7.22 12.02
CA LYS A 2 -22.19 -5.76 12.22
C LYS A 2 -20.73 -5.40 12.53
N ILE A 3 -20.23 -4.36 11.90
CA ILE A 3 -19.03 -3.64 12.30
C ILE A 3 -19.31 -3.07 13.69
N SER A 4 -18.80 -3.74 14.73
CA SER A 4 -19.13 -3.40 16.12
C SER A 4 -18.05 -2.58 16.83
N ASP A 5 -16.93 -2.25 16.17
CA ASP A 5 -15.81 -1.56 16.80
C ASP A 5 -15.24 -0.39 15.94
N VAL A 6 -16.09 0.22 15.14
CA VAL A 6 -15.83 1.60 14.74
C VAL A 6 -16.32 2.45 15.92
N GLU A 7 -15.43 2.86 16.81
CA GLU A 7 -15.73 4.02 17.64
C GLU A 7 -16.19 5.10 16.65
N ARG A 8 -17.44 5.50 16.75
CA ARG A 8 -17.97 6.64 16.01
C ARG A 8 -17.02 7.78 16.29
N LEU A 9 -16.22 8.11 15.27
CA LEU A 9 -15.50 9.36 15.30
C LEU A 9 -16.55 10.43 15.56
N ASP A 10 -16.47 11.05 16.72
CA ASP A 10 -17.22 12.19 17.17
C ASP A 10 -17.37 13.15 15.97
N ASP A 11 -18.53 13.67 15.73
CA ASP A 11 -18.95 14.59 14.65
C ASP A 11 -18.05 15.84 14.51
N GLN A 12 -17.12 16.03 15.44
CA GLN A 12 -16.14 17.11 15.50
C GLN A 12 -14.93 16.88 14.56
N HIS A 13 -14.73 15.67 13.97
CA HIS A 13 -13.56 15.35 13.16
C HIS A 13 -13.83 15.24 11.65
N GLN A 14 -15.05 15.46 11.20
CA GLN A 14 -15.32 15.75 9.79
C GLN A 14 -15.01 17.23 9.49
N ARG A 15 -13.74 17.58 9.55
CA ARG A 15 -13.32 18.90 9.05
C ARG A 15 -13.26 18.82 7.54
N HIS A 16 -14.17 19.54 6.89
CA HIS A 16 -13.95 19.96 5.50
C HIS A 16 -12.62 20.74 5.48
N ASP A 17 -11.58 20.13 4.92
CA ASP A 17 -10.32 20.85 4.69
C ASP A 17 -10.55 21.80 3.50
N PRO A 18 -10.64 23.11 3.73
CA PRO A 18 -10.92 24.08 2.66
C PRO A 18 -9.82 24.11 1.59
N ARG A 19 -8.68 23.44 1.83
CA ARG A 19 -7.58 23.35 0.88
C ARG A 19 -7.80 22.32 -0.22
N HIS A 20 -8.71 21.36 -0.04
CA HIS A 20 -8.84 20.21 -0.94
C HIS A 20 -10.24 19.99 -1.54
N GLY A 21 -11.22 20.81 -1.25
CA GLY A 21 -12.54 20.80 -1.92
C GLY A 21 -13.39 19.53 -1.80
N GLY A 22 -12.84 18.45 -1.23
CA GLY A 22 -13.45 17.12 -1.13
C GLY A 22 -13.70 16.64 0.30
N THR A 23 -14.07 15.37 0.44
CA THR A 23 -14.30 14.75 1.76
C THR A 23 -12.97 14.28 2.33
N ALA A 24 -12.64 14.71 3.55
CA ALA A 24 -11.48 14.23 4.30
C ALA A 24 -11.88 13.12 5.29
N VAL A 25 -11.12 12.05 5.32
CA VAL A 25 -11.16 11.00 6.35
C VAL A 25 -9.88 11.09 7.15
N ILE A 26 -9.99 11.19 8.47
CA ILE A 26 -8.84 11.30 9.36
C ILE A 26 -8.83 10.13 10.34
N ILE A 27 -7.78 9.32 10.30
CA ILE A 27 -7.49 8.32 11.32
C ILE A 27 -6.52 8.98 12.30
N GLY A 28 -7.05 9.57 13.37
CA GLY A 28 -6.26 10.28 14.38
C GLY A 28 -5.27 9.36 15.11
N GLU A 29 -4.36 9.93 15.91
CA GLU A 29 -3.29 9.20 16.61
C GLU A 29 -3.77 8.00 17.44
N ASN A 30 -4.94 8.11 18.06
CA ASN A 30 -5.59 7.03 18.80
C ASN A 30 -6.57 6.22 17.96
N GLY A 31 -6.80 6.61 16.69
CA GLY A 31 -7.69 5.92 15.76
C GLY A 31 -7.14 4.55 15.37
N ARG A 32 -8.02 3.54 15.35
CA ARG A 32 -7.62 2.16 15.06
C ARG A 32 -8.63 1.48 14.15
N ILE A 33 -8.16 0.90 13.06
CA ILE A 33 -8.94 0.04 12.16
C ILE A 33 -8.32 -1.35 12.25
N LEU A 34 -8.94 -2.24 13.04
CA LEU A 34 -8.34 -3.51 13.44
C LEU A 34 -9.19 -4.71 13.05
N ASN A 35 -8.52 -5.76 12.57
CA ASN A 35 -9.07 -7.12 12.41
C ASN A 35 -10.37 -7.18 11.61
N ASN A 36 -10.55 -6.29 10.64
CA ASN A 36 -11.70 -6.32 9.76
C ASN A 36 -11.51 -7.34 8.64
N HIS A 37 -12.62 -7.93 8.19
CA HIS A 37 -12.68 -8.73 6.98
C HIS A 37 -13.41 -7.92 5.91
N ALA A 38 -12.71 -7.58 4.84
CA ALA A 38 -13.22 -6.75 3.76
C ALA A 38 -13.06 -7.43 2.40
N TYR A 39 -13.80 -7.00 1.40
CA TYR A 39 -13.58 -7.45 0.03
C TYR A 39 -12.45 -6.66 -0.65
N TYR A 40 -12.46 -5.34 -0.50
CA TYR A 40 -11.35 -4.43 -0.80
C TYR A 40 -10.91 -3.77 0.50
N GLY A 41 -9.67 -3.36 0.63
CA GLY A 41 -9.04 -2.67 1.73
C GLY A 41 -9.83 -2.39 3.01
N ALA A 42 -9.22 -2.45 4.15
CA ALA A 42 -9.88 -2.00 5.39
C ALA A 42 -10.30 -0.52 5.28
N VAL A 43 -9.53 0.26 4.53
CA VAL A 43 -9.89 1.61 4.08
C VAL A 43 -9.89 1.63 2.55
N TYR A 44 -11.01 1.99 1.96
CA TYR A 44 -11.21 2.01 0.52
C TYR A 44 -11.64 3.40 0.05
N ILE A 45 -10.75 4.10 -0.63
CA ILE A 45 -10.97 5.42 -1.20
C ILE A 45 -11.33 5.26 -2.67
N ASN A 46 -12.54 5.69 -3.06
CA ASN A 46 -13.10 5.41 -4.38
C ASN A 46 -13.87 6.58 -5.00
N GLY A 47 -13.96 7.70 -4.35
CA GLY A 47 -14.64 8.89 -4.82
C GLY A 47 -13.75 9.83 -5.64
N THR A 48 -14.18 11.07 -5.78
CA THR A 48 -13.42 12.15 -6.42
C THR A 48 -13.04 13.19 -5.38
N ASP A 49 -11.80 13.66 -5.43
CA ASP A 49 -11.25 14.65 -4.51
C ASP A 49 -11.34 14.24 -3.02
N GLU A 50 -11.22 12.94 -2.76
CA GLU A 50 -11.17 12.39 -1.40
C GLU A 50 -9.75 12.43 -0.85
N HIS A 51 -9.62 12.71 0.45
CA HIS A 51 -8.36 12.74 1.16
C HIS A 51 -8.41 11.86 2.41
N LEU A 52 -7.32 11.11 2.66
CA LEU A 52 -7.14 10.26 3.84
C LEU A 52 -5.89 10.69 4.59
N ASP A 53 -6.04 11.12 5.83
CA ASP A 53 -4.92 11.36 6.76
C ASP A 53 -4.79 10.21 7.75
N ILE A 54 -3.61 9.63 7.86
CA ILE A 54 -3.32 8.48 8.72
C ILE A 54 -2.28 8.88 9.76
N TYR A 55 -2.72 9.07 10.99
CA TYR A 55 -1.90 9.25 12.18
C TYR A 55 -1.94 8.02 13.10
N GLY A 56 -2.99 7.21 12.98
CA GLY A 56 -3.28 6.04 13.81
C GLY A 56 -2.89 4.73 13.16
N LYS A 57 -3.65 3.67 13.48
CA LYS A 57 -3.28 2.29 13.13
C LYS A 57 -4.30 1.60 12.24
N ILE A 58 -3.83 0.96 11.18
CA ILE A 58 -4.59 0.05 10.33
C ILE A 58 -3.90 -1.31 10.43
N ASN A 59 -4.42 -2.23 11.25
CA ASN A 59 -3.68 -3.43 11.62
C ASN A 59 -4.53 -4.69 11.61
N GLY A 60 -3.95 -5.81 11.15
CA GLY A 60 -4.54 -7.14 11.23
C GLY A 60 -5.75 -7.36 10.32
N ASN A 61 -6.01 -6.49 9.36
CA ASN A 61 -7.16 -6.60 8.49
C ASN A 61 -6.92 -7.65 7.38
N ILE A 62 -7.96 -8.35 6.99
CA ILE A 62 -7.92 -9.38 5.95
C ILE A 62 -8.84 -8.96 4.80
N CYS A 63 -8.27 -8.93 3.60
CA CYS A 63 -8.97 -8.53 2.39
C CYS A 63 -9.04 -9.71 1.39
N ALA A 64 -10.25 -10.03 0.94
CA ALA A 64 -10.49 -11.09 -0.05
C ALA A 64 -10.08 -10.70 -1.48
N ASN A 65 -9.52 -9.53 -1.69
CA ASN A 65 -9.08 -9.08 -3.00
C ASN A 65 -7.75 -8.31 -2.87
N ARG A 66 -7.76 -6.98 -2.90
CA ARG A 66 -6.57 -6.12 -3.04
C ARG A 66 -6.52 -5.07 -1.95
N GLY A 67 -5.29 -4.71 -1.53
CA GLY A 67 -5.05 -3.68 -0.54
C GLY A 67 -5.51 -4.08 0.85
N GLY A 68 -4.79 -4.94 1.55
CA GLY A 68 -5.21 -5.42 2.87
C GLY A 68 -5.53 -4.31 3.86
N GLY A 69 -4.70 -3.28 3.93
CA GLY A 69 -4.91 -2.08 4.74
C GLY A 69 -5.66 -0.98 3.98
N VAL A 70 -5.01 -0.38 2.97
CA VAL A 70 -5.52 0.80 2.26
C VAL A 70 -5.60 0.56 0.76
N VAL A 71 -6.66 1.05 0.13
CA VAL A 71 -6.79 1.09 -1.34
C VAL A 71 -7.11 2.51 -1.79
N LEU A 72 -6.28 3.06 -2.67
CA LEU A 72 -6.64 4.15 -3.55
C LEU A 72 -7.09 3.56 -4.89
N SER A 73 -8.37 3.64 -5.16
CA SER A 73 -9.02 2.98 -6.30
C SER A 73 -8.68 3.65 -7.64
N ASN A 74 -8.95 2.96 -8.72
CA ASN A 74 -8.86 3.55 -10.06
C ASN A 74 -10.17 4.21 -10.54
N ASN A 75 -11.23 4.15 -9.76
CA ASN A 75 -12.47 4.87 -10.02
C ASN A 75 -12.35 6.30 -9.45
N GLY A 76 -13.06 7.24 -10.04
CA GLY A 76 -12.94 8.64 -9.65
C GLY A 76 -11.60 9.28 -10.04
N GLY A 77 -11.20 10.33 -9.37
CA GLY A 77 -9.98 11.08 -9.62
C GLY A 77 -9.49 11.84 -8.39
N ASN A 78 -8.21 12.21 -8.38
CA ASN A 78 -7.59 13.09 -7.38
C ASN A 78 -7.72 12.62 -5.92
N HIS A 79 -7.76 11.30 -5.67
CA HIS A 79 -7.67 10.89 -4.28
C HIS A 79 -6.24 11.02 -3.77
N ASN A 80 -6.12 11.39 -2.51
CA ASN A 80 -4.83 11.48 -1.86
C ASN A 80 -4.89 10.77 -0.50
N ALA A 81 -3.78 10.17 -0.13
CA ALA A 81 -3.60 9.67 1.23
C ALA A 81 -2.26 10.17 1.75
N THR A 82 -2.23 10.59 3.00
CA THR A 82 -1.00 11.01 3.67
C THR A 82 -0.84 10.21 4.97
N MET A 83 0.31 9.58 5.10
CA MET A 83 0.71 8.86 6.30
C MET A 83 1.78 9.65 7.06
N TYR A 84 1.57 9.83 8.34
CA TYR A 84 2.39 10.68 9.19
C TYR A 84 3.26 9.86 10.16
N GLU A 85 4.16 10.54 10.83
CA GLU A 85 5.01 9.93 11.86
C GLU A 85 4.15 9.27 12.96
N GLY A 86 4.56 8.09 13.40
CA GLY A 86 3.81 7.28 14.38
C GLY A 86 2.66 6.46 13.82
N ALA A 87 2.23 6.72 12.59
CA ALA A 87 1.19 5.91 11.94
C ALA A 87 1.68 4.50 11.60
N GLU A 88 0.78 3.53 11.61
CA GLU A 88 1.10 2.13 11.32
C GLU A 88 0.07 1.51 10.35
N ILE A 89 0.57 0.90 9.26
CA ILE A 89 -0.20 0.00 8.40
C ILE A 89 0.47 -1.37 8.49
N CYS A 90 -0.01 -2.22 9.41
CA CYS A 90 0.74 -3.40 9.81
C CYS A 90 -0.10 -4.68 9.78
N ASN A 91 0.55 -5.82 9.50
CA ASN A 91 -0.05 -7.16 9.59
C ASN A 91 -1.34 -7.35 8.78
N ASN A 92 -1.58 -6.50 7.78
CA ASN A 92 -2.74 -6.64 6.92
C ASN A 92 -2.47 -7.69 5.83
N LYS A 93 -3.52 -8.32 5.34
CA LYS A 93 -3.43 -9.44 4.41
C LYS A 93 -4.34 -9.20 3.22
N ALA A 94 -3.83 -9.46 2.01
CA ALA A 94 -4.62 -9.44 0.79
C ALA A 94 -4.49 -10.76 0.05
N GLU A 95 -5.60 -11.30 -0.44
CA GLU A 95 -5.57 -12.49 -1.28
C GLU A 95 -4.82 -12.23 -2.60
N GLN A 96 -4.83 -11.01 -3.07
CA GLN A 96 -4.13 -10.62 -4.29
C GLN A 96 -2.99 -9.62 -3.97
N THR A 97 -3.07 -8.41 -4.45
CA THR A 97 -2.00 -7.41 -4.45
C THR A 97 -2.08 -6.42 -3.29
N GLY A 98 -0.94 -5.87 -2.90
CA GLY A 98 -0.87 -4.78 -1.94
C GLY A 98 -1.30 -5.18 -0.53
N GLY A 99 -0.51 -5.99 0.16
CA GLY A 99 -0.83 -6.43 1.52
C GLY A 99 -1.08 -5.27 2.48
N GLY A 100 -0.22 -4.27 2.48
CA GLY A 100 -0.40 -3.02 3.23
C GLY A 100 -1.25 -2.00 2.47
N ALA A 101 -0.80 -1.60 1.29
CA ALA A 101 -1.48 -0.59 0.48
C ALA A 101 -1.47 -0.92 -1.02
N MET A 102 -2.56 -0.59 -1.71
CA MET A 102 -2.65 -0.60 -3.17
C MET A 102 -3.03 0.78 -3.69
N ILE A 103 -2.22 1.28 -4.63
CA ILE A 103 -2.40 2.60 -5.22
C ILE A 103 -2.61 2.44 -6.72
N SER A 104 -3.86 2.51 -7.17
CA SER A 104 -4.21 2.39 -8.59
C SER A 104 -4.40 3.73 -9.27
N LYS A 105 -4.68 4.77 -8.51
CA LYS A 105 -4.82 6.15 -8.97
C LYS A 105 -4.69 7.09 -7.76
N GLY A 106 -4.38 8.35 -8.00
CA GLY A 106 -4.16 9.30 -6.92
C GLY A 106 -2.76 9.19 -6.31
N VAL A 107 -2.53 9.86 -5.20
CA VAL A 107 -1.22 10.00 -4.57
C VAL A 107 -1.25 9.48 -3.14
N PHE A 108 -0.36 8.56 -2.81
CA PHE A 108 -0.08 8.18 -1.43
C PHE A 108 1.26 8.77 -1.01
N THR A 109 1.25 9.68 -0.07
CA THR A 109 2.45 10.30 0.49
C THR A 109 2.74 9.74 1.88
N MET A 110 3.89 9.14 2.06
CA MET A 110 4.39 8.64 3.34
C MET A 110 5.44 9.61 3.89
N ASN A 111 5.04 10.46 4.81
CA ASN A 111 5.95 11.42 5.47
C ASN A 111 6.67 10.81 6.67
N GLY A 112 6.16 9.69 7.19
CA GLY A 112 6.72 8.93 8.30
C GLY A 112 5.90 7.68 8.59
N GLY A 113 6.08 7.10 9.76
CA GLY A 113 5.36 5.91 10.19
C GLY A 113 5.92 4.60 9.63
N THR A 114 5.17 3.51 9.74
CA THR A 114 5.66 2.17 9.39
C THR A 114 4.61 1.36 8.61
N ILE A 115 5.04 0.77 7.49
CA ILE A 115 4.26 -0.23 6.74
C ILE A 115 4.99 -1.58 6.93
N SER A 116 4.46 -2.47 7.78
CA SER A 116 5.21 -3.68 8.15
C SER A 116 4.37 -4.92 8.37
N GLY A 117 4.98 -6.08 8.18
CA GLY A 117 4.35 -7.39 8.41
C GLY A 117 3.13 -7.67 7.52
N ASN A 118 2.94 -6.89 6.47
CA ASN A 118 1.81 -7.10 5.57
C ASN A 118 2.10 -8.22 4.57
N ILE A 119 1.07 -8.96 4.17
CA ILE A 119 1.19 -10.11 3.27
C ILE A 119 0.25 -9.94 2.09
N SER A 120 0.75 -10.16 0.88
CA SER A 120 -0.07 -10.26 -0.34
C SER A 120 0.05 -11.62 -1.01
N GLY A 121 -0.94 -11.95 -1.86
CA GLY A 121 -0.94 -13.18 -2.63
C GLY A 121 -1.28 -14.42 -1.82
N THR A 122 -2.08 -14.31 -0.78
CA THR A 122 -2.45 -15.45 0.07
C THR A 122 -3.35 -16.46 -0.66
N ASN A 123 -3.95 -16.09 -1.79
CA ASN A 123 -4.75 -16.98 -2.62
C ASN A 123 -3.90 -17.53 -3.78
N SER A 124 -3.42 -18.76 -3.63
CA SER A 124 -2.59 -19.45 -4.61
C SER A 124 -3.29 -19.76 -5.95
N ALA A 125 -4.63 -19.71 -5.99
CA ALA A 125 -5.38 -19.88 -7.24
C ALA A 125 -5.29 -18.66 -8.18
N LYS A 126 -4.75 -17.53 -7.72
CA LYS A 126 -4.51 -16.35 -8.54
C LYS A 126 -3.18 -16.44 -9.27
N GLY A 127 -3.10 -15.82 -10.45
CA GLY A 127 -1.84 -15.72 -11.20
C GLY A 127 -0.78 -14.90 -10.46
N GLU A 128 0.48 -15.08 -10.78
CA GLU A 128 1.60 -14.36 -10.14
C GLU A 128 1.46 -12.84 -10.28
N ALA A 129 0.98 -12.34 -11.42
CA ALA A 129 0.73 -10.92 -11.65
C ALA A 129 -0.35 -10.32 -10.73
N ASP A 130 -1.16 -11.15 -10.08
CA ASP A 130 -2.17 -10.76 -9.11
C ASP A 130 -1.72 -11.00 -7.66
N ARG A 131 -0.45 -11.37 -7.41
CA ARG A 131 0.06 -11.73 -6.09
C ARG A 131 1.35 -10.96 -5.78
N ILE A 132 1.31 -9.63 -5.92
CA ILE A 132 2.48 -8.75 -5.88
C ILE A 132 2.30 -7.60 -4.88
N GLY A 133 3.45 -7.04 -4.41
CA GLY A 133 3.47 -5.91 -3.50
C GLY A 133 3.05 -6.27 -2.08
N GLY A 134 3.92 -6.86 -1.29
CA GLY A 134 3.64 -7.24 0.11
C GLY A 134 3.30 -6.02 0.97
N GLY A 135 4.14 -5.01 0.96
CA GLY A 135 3.89 -3.73 1.62
C GLY A 135 3.03 -2.80 0.76
N VAL A 136 3.56 -2.35 -0.37
CA VAL A 136 2.90 -1.37 -1.24
C VAL A 136 2.89 -1.87 -2.69
N PHE A 137 1.76 -1.74 -3.35
CA PHE A 137 1.63 -1.97 -4.79
C PHE A 137 1.16 -0.71 -5.51
N VAL A 138 1.93 -0.24 -6.49
CA VAL A 138 1.63 0.95 -7.30
C VAL A 138 1.42 0.55 -8.74
N ARG A 139 0.28 0.93 -9.32
CA ARG A 139 -0.07 0.60 -10.71
C ARG A 139 -0.88 1.69 -11.37
N ARG A 140 -1.05 1.57 -12.69
CA ARG A 140 -1.85 2.50 -13.50
C ARG A 140 -1.36 3.94 -13.30
N GLY A 141 -2.20 4.91 -13.03
CA GLY A 141 -1.82 6.29 -12.74
C GLY A 141 -1.56 6.60 -11.25
N GLY A 142 -1.40 5.58 -10.40
CA GLY A 142 -1.10 5.76 -8.98
C GLY A 142 0.30 6.34 -8.76
N GLN A 143 0.47 7.11 -7.70
CA GLN A 143 1.76 7.68 -7.30
C GLN A 143 2.03 7.35 -5.83
N PHE A 144 3.26 6.96 -5.54
CA PHE A 144 3.74 6.74 -4.19
C PHE A 144 4.96 7.63 -3.94
N ILE A 145 4.88 8.46 -2.92
CA ILE A 145 5.93 9.38 -2.50
C ILE A 145 6.33 9.05 -1.07
N MET A 146 7.58 8.65 -0.87
CA MET A 146 8.13 8.34 0.46
C MET A 146 9.13 9.41 0.86
N ASN A 147 8.77 10.22 1.85
CA ASN A 147 9.60 11.28 2.42
C ASN A 147 10.24 10.86 3.75
N GLY A 148 9.85 9.72 4.29
CA GLY A 148 10.38 9.20 5.56
C GLY A 148 9.70 7.90 5.96
N GLY A 149 10.02 7.40 7.16
CA GLY A 149 9.45 6.19 7.72
C GLY A 149 10.10 4.89 7.25
N ALA A 150 9.43 3.77 7.46
CA ALA A 150 9.95 2.44 7.14
C ALA A 150 8.91 1.53 6.44
N ILE A 151 9.35 0.80 5.43
CA ILE A 151 8.60 -0.30 4.81
C ILE A 151 9.41 -1.57 5.02
N GLU A 152 8.97 -2.42 5.94
CA GLU A 152 9.81 -3.53 6.37
C GLU A 152 9.04 -4.79 6.77
N ASN A 153 9.70 -5.94 6.66
CA ASN A 153 9.16 -7.23 7.05
C ASN A 153 7.83 -7.59 6.35
N ASN A 154 7.57 -7.02 5.17
CA ASN A 154 6.41 -7.37 4.38
C ASN A 154 6.73 -8.58 3.48
N ALA A 155 5.72 -9.31 3.07
CA ALA A 155 5.90 -10.51 2.27
C ALA A 155 4.88 -10.64 1.14
N THR A 156 5.30 -11.32 0.06
CA THR A 156 4.41 -11.70 -1.05
C THR A 156 4.75 -13.07 -1.60
N THR A 157 3.76 -13.77 -2.11
CA THR A 157 4.00 -15.08 -2.74
C THR A 157 4.55 -14.99 -4.16
N ALA A 158 4.58 -13.81 -4.78
CA ALA A 158 5.19 -13.59 -6.09
C ALA A 158 6.29 -12.50 -6.00
N PHE A 159 6.05 -11.27 -6.45
CA PHE A 159 7.10 -10.26 -6.62
C PHE A 159 6.86 -9.00 -5.76
N GLY A 160 7.96 -8.34 -5.36
CA GLY A 160 7.90 -7.07 -4.64
C GLY A 160 7.45 -7.22 -3.20
N GLY A 161 8.26 -7.83 -2.35
CA GLY A 161 7.96 -8.00 -0.93
C GLY A 161 7.66 -6.68 -0.21
N GLY A 162 8.51 -5.67 -0.42
CA GLY A 162 8.32 -4.32 0.13
C GLY A 162 7.41 -3.48 -0.75
N VAL A 163 7.94 -2.98 -1.85
CA VAL A 163 7.23 -2.15 -2.82
C VAL A 163 7.27 -2.80 -4.19
N CYS A 164 6.15 -2.86 -4.87
CA CYS A 164 6.08 -3.27 -6.27
C CYS A 164 5.51 -2.15 -7.13
N PHE A 165 6.17 -1.90 -8.24
CA PHE A 165 5.82 -0.90 -9.23
C PHE A 165 5.47 -1.61 -10.56
N ASP A 166 4.21 -1.52 -10.97
CA ASP A 166 3.78 -2.04 -12.27
C ASP A 166 3.92 -0.96 -13.35
N ALA A 167 5.02 -1.02 -14.09
CA ALA A 167 5.37 -0.06 -15.13
C ALA A 167 4.54 -0.18 -16.42
N SER A 168 3.52 -1.01 -16.46
CA SER A 168 2.65 -1.13 -17.63
C SER A 168 1.90 0.16 -17.92
N ASP A 169 1.89 0.55 -19.19
CA ASP A 169 1.09 1.68 -19.67
C ASP A 169 -0.38 1.25 -19.80
N TYR A 170 -1.24 1.89 -19.04
CA TYR A 170 -2.68 1.69 -19.05
C TYR A 170 -3.39 2.90 -19.70
N GLY A 171 -3.28 3.01 -21.03
CA GLY A 171 -3.95 4.08 -21.78
C GLY A 171 -3.35 5.47 -21.56
N GLY A 172 -2.03 5.56 -21.53
CA GLY A 172 -1.28 6.80 -21.34
C GLY A 172 -1.06 7.17 -19.87
N THR A 173 -1.49 6.33 -18.91
CA THR A 173 -1.27 6.56 -17.49
C THR A 173 -0.26 5.57 -16.94
N VAL A 174 0.89 6.07 -16.55
CA VAL A 174 1.97 5.29 -15.94
C VAL A 174 2.06 5.65 -14.46
N PRO A 175 2.24 4.66 -13.58
CA PRO A 175 2.43 4.93 -12.16
C PRO A 175 3.77 5.63 -11.90
N LYS A 176 3.91 6.25 -10.71
CA LYS A 176 5.11 6.96 -10.31
C LYS A 176 5.53 6.59 -8.89
N ILE A 177 6.82 6.43 -8.67
CA ILE A 177 7.41 6.28 -7.35
C ILE A 177 8.50 7.32 -7.13
N GLU A 178 8.46 8.01 -6.01
CA GLU A 178 9.50 8.90 -5.51
C GLU A 178 9.92 8.45 -4.11
N LEU A 179 11.14 8.00 -3.97
CA LEU A 179 11.75 7.63 -2.70
C LEU A 179 12.74 8.72 -2.31
N ASN A 180 12.27 9.70 -1.55
CA ASN A 180 13.07 10.86 -1.14
C ASN A 180 13.91 10.57 0.10
N ALA A 181 13.33 9.89 1.09
CA ALA A 181 14.00 9.46 2.31
C ALA A 181 13.31 8.24 2.90
N GLY A 182 13.81 7.73 4.01
CA GLY A 182 13.25 6.56 4.71
C GLY A 182 13.94 5.25 4.32
N THR A 183 13.41 4.13 4.81
CA THR A 183 14.05 2.82 4.69
C THR A 183 13.07 1.78 4.14
N ILE A 184 13.51 1.01 3.15
CA ILE A 184 12.80 -0.19 2.66
C ILE A 184 13.74 -1.37 2.82
N ARG A 185 13.40 -2.32 3.69
CA ARG A 185 14.30 -3.42 4.06
C ARG A 185 13.59 -4.67 4.58
N ASN A 186 14.28 -5.79 4.55
CA ASN A 186 13.86 -7.06 5.13
C ASN A 186 12.51 -7.56 4.59
N ASN A 187 12.15 -7.19 3.38
CA ASN A 187 10.93 -7.65 2.76
C ASN A 187 11.20 -8.90 1.92
N LEU A 188 10.24 -9.80 1.84
CA LEU A 188 10.39 -11.11 1.19
C LEU A 188 9.42 -11.28 0.03
N MET A 189 9.89 -11.91 -1.04
CA MET A 189 9.08 -12.40 -2.14
C MET A 189 9.16 -13.92 -2.26
N GLN A 190 8.26 -14.53 -3.07
CA GLN A 190 8.23 -15.98 -3.31
C GLN A 190 8.15 -16.79 -2.01
N VAL A 191 7.44 -16.26 -1.03
CA VAL A 191 7.20 -16.95 0.24
C VAL A 191 6.11 -18.01 0.10
N THR A 192 6.14 -18.99 1.00
CA THR A 192 5.00 -19.89 1.23
C THR A 192 4.19 -19.32 2.40
N VAL A 193 2.88 -19.18 2.20
CA VAL A 193 1.95 -18.76 3.24
C VAL A 193 1.15 -19.99 3.69
N GLY A 194 1.40 -20.41 4.92
CA GLY A 194 0.73 -21.55 5.55
C GLY A 194 -0.55 -21.15 6.30
N ASP A 195 -1.06 -22.08 7.08
CA ASP A 195 -2.19 -21.87 7.97
C ASP A 195 -1.91 -20.69 8.91
N GLU A 196 -2.96 -19.99 9.32
CA GLU A 196 -2.83 -18.78 10.17
C GLU A 196 -1.90 -17.70 9.61
N TYR A 197 -1.64 -17.73 8.28
CA TYR A 197 -0.78 -16.81 7.57
C TYR A 197 0.70 -16.81 8.02
N GLN A 198 1.19 -17.94 8.47
CA GLN A 198 2.62 -18.08 8.74
C GLN A 198 3.41 -18.03 7.44
N VAL A 199 4.42 -17.16 7.41
CA VAL A 199 5.31 -17.00 6.28
C VAL A 199 6.56 -17.84 6.47
N THR A 200 6.90 -18.67 5.46
CA THR A 200 8.12 -19.47 5.44
C THR A 200 8.86 -19.34 4.12
N GLY A 201 10.17 -19.50 4.16
CA GLY A 201 11.02 -19.35 2.98
C GLY A 201 11.04 -17.91 2.47
N GLY A 202 11.31 -17.78 1.18
CA GLY A 202 11.33 -16.50 0.49
C GLY A 202 12.73 -16.00 0.16
N ILE A 203 12.75 -15.00 -0.70
CA ILE A 203 13.95 -14.31 -1.17
C ILE A 203 13.80 -12.83 -0.78
N SER A 204 14.89 -12.21 -0.33
CA SER A 204 14.89 -10.78 -0.02
C SER A 204 14.55 -9.95 -1.26
N ASN A 205 13.56 -9.08 -1.16
CA ASN A 205 13.15 -8.20 -2.23
C ASN A 205 12.41 -6.98 -1.71
N ASP A 206 13.10 -5.88 -1.62
CA ASP A 206 12.60 -4.65 -1.05
C ASP A 206 11.87 -3.77 -2.07
N LEU A 207 12.35 -3.75 -3.32
CA LEU A 207 11.72 -3.01 -4.42
C LEU A 207 11.73 -3.85 -5.69
N ALA A 208 10.58 -4.02 -6.32
CA ALA A 208 10.43 -4.65 -7.62
C ALA A 208 9.79 -3.71 -8.64
N VAL A 209 10.25 -3.83 -9.88
CA VAL A 209 9.63 -3.22 -11.06
C VAL A 209 9.10 -4.34 -11.94
N THR A 210 7.83 -4.29 -12.29
CA THR A 210 7.15 -5.27 -13.15
C THR A 210 6.43 -4.58 -14.30
N GLY A 211 5.90 -5.34 -15.25
CA GLY A 211 5.07 -4.80 -16.33
C GLY A 211 5.76 -4.76 -17.69
N LYS A 212 4.97 -4.50 -18.73
CA LYS A 212 5.41 -4.60 -20.14
C LYS A 212 6.31 -3.44 -20.60
N ASP A 213 6.25 -2.31 -19.92
CA ASP A 213 6.92 -1.06 -20.31
C ASP A 213 8.07 -0.67 -19.37
N TYR A 214 8.69 -1.65 -18.73
CA TYR A 214 9.79 -1.46 -17.77
C TYR A 214 10.96 -0.64 -18.32
N GLY A 215 11.21 -0.64 -19.62
CA GLY A 215 12.22 0.21 -20.27
C GLY A 215 11.99 1.70 -20.15
N LYS A 216 10.84 2.13 -19.60
CA LYS A 216 10.48 3.51 -19.30
C LYS A 216 10.51 3.84 -17.81
N CYS A 217 10.85 2.90 -16.94
CA CYS A 217 10.75 3.08 -15.48
C CYS A 217 11.70 4.16 -14.94
N ASP A 218 12.79 4.46 -15.63
CA ASP A 218 13.70 5.57 -15.31
C ASP A 218 13.02 6.94 -15.26
N ARG A 219 11.88 7.09 -15.93
CA ARG A 219 11.08 8.32 -15.94
C ARG A 219 10.12 8.43 -14.75
N TYR A 220 9.85 7.32 -14.08
CA TYR A 220 8.75 7.19 -13.12
C TYR A 220 9.19 6.66 -11.76
N LEU A 221 10.44 6.22 -11.64
CA LEU A 221 11.07 5.76 -10.42
C LEU A 221 12.24 6.67 -10.07
N TYR A 222 12.10 7.43 -9.00
CA TYR A 222 13.16 8.27 -8.44
C TYR A 222 13.57 7.74 -7.06
N ILE A 223 14.87 7.57 -6.86
CA ILE A 223 15.43 7.16 -5.56
C ILE A 223 16.51 8.17 -5.19
N SER A 224 16.30 8.91 -4.11
CA SER A 224 17.27 9.88 -3.60
C SER A 224 18.41 9.17 -2.85
N ARG A 225 19.46 9.93 -2.53
CA ARG A 225 20.57 9.43 -1.70
C ARG A 225 20.18 9.22 -0.25
N GLU A 226 19.12 9.87 0.22
CA GLU A 226 18.60 9.78 1.59
C GLU A 226 17.64 8.61 1.79
N ALA A 227 17.21 7.97 0.70
CA ALA A 227 16.38 6.77 0.77
C ALA A 227 17.26 5.52 0.81
N ALA A 228 17.15 4.74 1.87
CA ALA A 228 17.83 3.46 2.01
C ALA A 228 16.91 2.33 1.52
N VAL A 229 17.22 1.79 0.35
CA VAL A 229 16.50 0.65 -0.25
C VAL A 229 17.45 -0.54 -0.33
N GLY A 230 17.07 -1.64 0.30
CA GLY A 230 17.81 -2.90 0.26
C GLY A 230 17.80 -3.58 -1.12
N ASP A 231 17.37 -4.81 -1.20
CA ASP A 231 17.42 -5.59 -2.43
C ASP A 231 16.42 -5.10 -3.49
N LYS A 232 16.92 -4.82 -4.67
CA LYS A 232 16.16 -4.32 -5.83
C LYS A 232 16.20 -5.32 -6.96
N ALA A 233 15.08 -5.50 -7.65
CA ALA A 233 15.03 -6.34 -8.83
C ALA A 233 13.98 -5.85 -9.84
N VAL A 234 14.23 -6.18 -11.11
CA VAL A 234 13.30 -5.93 -12.22
C VAL A 234 12.80 -7.28 -12.72
N TYR A 235 11.50 -7.45 -12.80
CA TYR A 235 10.83 -8.67 -13.27
C TYR A 235 9.99 -8.38 -14.50
N PHE A 236 10.03 -9.29 -15.46
CA PHE A 236 9.37 -9.15 -16.77
C PHE A 236 8.18 -10.08 -16.88
#